data_0df1f4134a24f03e48196414664161c1
#
_entry.id   0df1f4134a24f03e48196414664161c1
#
_cell.length_a   1.000
_cell.length_b   1.000
_cell.length_c   1.000
_cell.angle_alpha   90.00
_cell.angle_beta   90.00
_cell.angle_gamma   90.00
#
_symmetry.space_group_name_H-M   'P 1'
#
loop_
_entity.id
_entity.type
_entity.pdbx_description
1 polymer ?
#
loop_
_entity_poly.entity_id
_entity_poly.type
_entity_poly.pdbx_seq_one_letter_code
_entity_poly.pdbx_strand_id
1 'polypeptide(L)'
;MDWELLDELAVNGSYCLNGEAFGRQAVTYMLVELPMQFLPQYADDFWYELRLKGVVPILAHPERYPELMAKTERLLKWRKEGLLLQCNAGSFAGRFGESAQRAAKLLLRNHLVDFIGSDAHRAVGRDTDMREGAQVIRELAGEAECRRICKENPERVVAGARIEVEAISELVREKKGFWSRLFRQDIRNYISSRN
;
A
#
# COMPACT_ATOMS: atom_id res chain seq x y z
N MET A 1 17.30 12.91 -13.87
CA MET A 1 17.01 13.02 -12.43
C MET A 1 18.28 12.71 -11.69
N ASP A 2 18.75 13.65 -10.90
CA ASP A 2 20.04 13.55 -10.24
C ASP A 2 19.93 12.65 -9.01
N TRP A 3 20.98 11.88 -8.68
CA TRP A 3 20.99 11.03 -7.48
C TRP A 3 20.86 11.84 -6.18
N GLU A 4 21.24 13.11 -6.21
CA GLU A 4 21.01 14.05 -5.12
C GLU A 4 19.51 14.14 -4.75
N LEU A 5 18.61 13.98 -5.73
CA LEU A 5 17.17 13.93 -5.49
C LEU A 5 16.73 12.66 -4.75
N LEU A 6 17.45 11.55 -4.92
CA LEU A 6 17.20 10.32 -4.15
C LEU A 6 17.68 10.43 -2.71
N ASP A 7 18.77 11.15 -2.48
CA ASP A 7 19.26 11.46 -1.14
C ASP A 7 18.30 12.42 -0.43
N GLU A 8 17.73 13.42 -1.13
CA GLU A 8 16.66 14.27 -0.60
C GLU A 8 15.37 13.48 -0.32
N LEU A 9 15.02 12.52 -1.16
CA LEU A 9 13.84 11.65 -0.95
C LEU A 9 14.07 10.64 0.18
N ALA A 10 15.29 10.17 0.39
CA ALA A 10 15.66 9.37 1.56
C ALA A 10 15.46 10.15 2.86
N VAL A 11 15.76 11.45 2.85
CA VAL A 11 15.46 12.36 3.97
C VAL A 11 13.94 12.56 4.16
N ASN A 12 13.16 12.43 3.09
CA ASN A 12 11.70 12.61 3.07
C ASN A 12 10.88 11.30 3.19
N GLY A 13 11.48 10.21 3.69
CA GLY A 13 10.76 8.98 4.00
C GLY A 13 10.98 7.79 3.06
N SER A 14 12.02 7.82 2.24
CA SER A 14 12.45 6.66 1.45
C SER A 14 13.60 5.94 2.15
N TYR A 15 13.48 4.62 2.31
CA TYR A 15 14.49 3.81 2.99
C TYR A 15 14.93 2.65 2.11
N CYS A 16 16.26 2.45 2.00
CA CYS A 16 16.82 1.22 1.45
C CYS A 16 16.69 0.11 2.51
N LEU A 17 15.97 -0.96 2.19
CA LEU A 17 15.60 -1.98 3.17
C LEU A 17 16.64 -3.08 3.34
N ASN A 18 17.56 -3.25 2.40
CA ASN A 18 18.56 -4.32 2.45
C ASN A 18 19.93 -3.91 1.89
N GLY A 19 20.19 -2.65 1.72
CA GLY A 19 21.43 -1.98 1.38
C GLY A 19 22.61 -2.84 0.94
N GLU A 20 23.78 -2.54 1.44
CA GLU A 20 25.05 -3.22 1.10
C GLU A 20 25.24 -4.60 1.76
N ALA A 21 24.29 -5.07 2.57
CA ALA A 21 24.45 -6.27 3.40
C ALA A 21 24.53 -7.58 2.61
N PHE A 22 24.10 -7.57 1.35
CA PHE A 22 24.01 -8.77 0.52
C PHE A 22 24.81 -8.60 -0.77
N GLY A 23 25.65 -9.56 -1.10
CA GLY A 23 26.53 -9.52 -2.26
C GLY A 23 25.84 -9.26 -3.60
N ARG A 24 26.62 -9.19 -4.68
CA ARG A 24 26.23 -8.71 -6.03
C ARG A 24 24.99 -9.36 -6.69
N GLN A 25 24.38 -10.38 -6.11
CA GLN A 25 23.17 -11.06 -6.62
C GLN A 25 21.90 -10.75 -5.80
N ALA A 26 22.01 -9.98 -4.71
CA ALA A 26 20.85 -9.65 -3.90
C ALA A 26 20.02 -8.54 -4.55
N VAL A 27 18.68 -8.69 -4.47
CA VAL A 27 17.74 -7.66 -4.89
C VAL A 27 17.71 -6.56 -3.83
N THR A 28 17.89 -5.32 -4.26
CA THR A 28 17.76 -4.15 -3.39
C THR A 28 16.32 -3.64 -3.42
N TYR A 29 15.75 -3.40 -2.26
CA TYR A 29 14.39 -2.87 -2.10
C TYR A 29 14.43 -1.48 -1.48
N MET A 30 13.55 -0.59 -1.94
CA MET A 30 13.41 0.75 -1.38
C MET A 30 11.95 1.05 -1.06
N LEU A 31 11.67 1.39 0.21
CA LEU A 31 10.36 1.90 0.62
C LEU A 31 10.29 3.39 0.31
N VAL A 32 9.26 3.78 -0.43
CA VAL A 32 9.08 5.16 -0.91
C VAL A 32 7.72 5.68 -0.51
N GLU A 33 7.68 6.87 0.05
CA GLU A 33 6.47 7.65 0.29
C GLU A 33 6.36 8.78 -0.74
N LEU A 34 5.18 8.96 -1.34
CA LEU A 34 4.87 10.10 -2.21
C LEU A 34 4.15 11.19 -1.41
N PRO A 35 4.14 12.45 -1.89
CA PRO A 35 3.35 13.51 -1.27
C PRO A 35 1.87 13.12 -1.17
N MET A 36 1.29 13.28 0.04
CA MET A 36 -0.09 12.84 0.34
C MET A 36 -1.16 13.70 -0.36
N GLN A 37 -0.83 14.97 -0.67
CA GLN A 37 -1.79 15.96 -1.17
C GLN A 37 -2.02 15.87 -2.66
N PHE A 38 -1.07 15.34 -3.41
CA PHE A 38 -1.13 15.22 -4.88
C PHE A 38 -0.25 14.06 -5.35
N LEU A 39 -0.61 13.51 -6.49
CA LEU A 39 0.20 12.48 -7.12
C LEU A 39 1.20 13.14 -8.08
N PRO A 40 2.52 13.08 -7.81
CA PRO A 40 3.52 13.75 -8.62
C PRO A 40 3.49 13.27 -10.07
N GLN A 41 3.65 14.20 -11.02
CA GLN A 41 3.74 13.85 -12.45
C GLN A 41 5.02 13.04 -12.73
N TYR A 42 6.11 13.33 -12.02
CA TYR A 42 7.39 12.63 -12.16
C TYR A 42 7.40 11.21 -11.59
N ALA A 43 6.34 10.76 -10.92
CA ALA A 43 6.35 9.46 -10.26
C ALA A 43 6.57 8.28 -11.23
N ASP A 44 6.08 8.37 -12.47
CA ASP A 44 6.32 7.33 -13.48
C ASP A 44 7.80 7.23 -13.84
N ASP A 45 8.45 8.37 -14.08
CA ASP A 45 9.89 8.44 -14.40
C ASP A 45 10.74 7.99 -13.21
N PHE A 46 10.32 8.38 -12.00
CA PHE A 46 11.00 7.99 -10.77
C PHE A 46 11.01 6.47 -10.55
N TRP A 47 9.86 5.80 -10.74
CA TRP A 47 9.82 4.34 -10.65
C TRP A 47 10.67 3.67 -11.74
N TYR A 48 10.67 4.23 -12.94
CA TYR A 48 11.49 3.74 -14.04
C TYR A 48 12.98 3.83 -13.71
N GLU A 49 13.46 4.98 -13.23
CA GLU A 49 14.85 5.20 -12.83
C GLU A 49 15.31 4.25 -11.72
N LEU A 50 14.50 4.01 -10.69
CA LEU A 50 14.81 3.04 -9.65
C LEU A 50 15.05 1.64 -10.25
N ARG A 51 14.18 1.22 -11.16
CA ARG A 51 14.32 -0.09 -11.80
C ARG A 51 15.56 -0.19 -12.69
N LEU A 52 15.91 0.86 -13.42
CA LEU A 52 17.15 0.91 -14.20
C LEU A 52 18.39 0.72 -13.31
N LYS A 53 18.32 1.12 -12.07
CA LYS A 53 19.37 0.95 -11.08
C LYS A 53 19.31 -0.38 -10.32
N GLY A 54 18.40 -1.27 -10.72
CA GLY A 54 18.22 -2.58 -10.10
C GLY A 54 17.50 -2.54 -8.75
N VAL A 55 16.89 -1.41 -8.40
CA VAL A 55 16.13 -1.24 -7.16
C VAL A 55 14.66 -1.58 -7.40
N VAL A 56 14.10 -2.43 -6.55
CA VAL A 56 12.66 -2.74 -6.53
C VAL A 56 11.95 -1.78 -5.59
N PRO A 57 11.10 -0.88 -6.11
CA PRO A 57 10.40 0.07 -5.28
C PRO A 57 9.22 -0.57 -4.55
N ILE A 58 8.98 -0.13 -3.32
CA ILE A 58 7.82 -0.44 -2.50
C ILE A 58 7.10 0.89 -2.20
N LEU A 59 5.89 1.08 -2.69
CA LEU A 59 5.09 2.26 -2.36
C LEU A 59 4.47 2.10 -0.97
N ALA A 60 4.75 3.06 -0.11
CA ALA A 60 4.16 3.14 1.23
C ALA A 60 2.69 3.58 1.15
N HIS A 61 1.85 2.94 1.94
CA HIS A 61 0.43 3.25 2.20
C HIS A 61 -0.37 3.77 0.99
N PRO A 62 -0.40 3.01 -0.17
CA PRO A 62 -1.11 3.42 -1.38
C PRO A 62 -2.60 3.71 -1.13
N GLU A 63 -3.20 3.07 -0.15
CA GLU A 63 -4.59 3.26 0.27
C GLU A 63 -4.89 4.65 0.83
N ARG A 64 -3.85 5.42 1.16
CA ARG A 64 -3.96 6.78 1.72
C ARG A 64 -3.80 7.88 0.68
N TYR A 65 -3.58 7.55 -0.60
CA TYR A 65 -3.55 8.52 -1.70
C TYR A 65 -4.89 8.57 -2.41
N PRO A 66 -5.76 9.57 -2.14
CA PRO A 66 -7.11 9.64 -2.71
C PRO A 66 -7.09 9.69 -4.24
N GLU A 67 -6.15 10.44 -4.83
CA GLU A 67 -6.04 10.56 -6.28
C GLU A 67 -5.66 9.23 -6.93
N LEU A 68 -4.70 8.49 -6.35
CA LEU A 68 -4.28 7.18 -6.85
C LEU A 68 -5.41 6.16 -6.75
N MET A 69 -6.17 6.19 -5.66
CA MET A 69 -7.31 5.28 -5.46
C MET A 69 -8.53 5.66 -6.30
N ALA A 70 -8.65 6.90 -6.73
CA ALA A 70 -9.67 7.33 -7.69
C ALA A 70 -9.31 6.92 -9.13
N LYS A 71 -8.03 6.94 -9.49
CA LYS A 71 -7.48 6.62 -10.82
C LYS A 71 -6.54 5.41 -10.72
N THR A 72 -7.11 4.24 -10.44
CA THR A 72 -6.34 3.02 -10.17
C THR A 72 -5.55 2.47 -11.36
N GLU A 73 -5.83 2.94 -12.58
CA GLU A 73 -5.12 2.54 -13.80
C GLU A 73 -3.61 2.81 -13.70
N ARG A 74 -3.23 3.95 -13.07
CA ARG A 74 -1.83 4.32 -12.85
C ARG A 74 -1.15 3.35 -11.86
N LEU A 75 -1.83 3.00 -10.77
CA LEU A 75 -1.36 2.00 -9.82
C LEU A 75 -1.14 0.64 -10.49
N LEU A 76 -2.10 0.20 -11.31
CA LEU A 76 -2.02 -1.07 -12.02
C LEU A 76 -0.89 -1.08 -13.07
N LYS A 77 -0.65 0.06 -13.75
CA LYS A 77 0.51 0.24 -14.62
C LYS A 77 1.80 0.04 -13.83
N TRP A 78 1.99 0.74 -12.72
CA TRP A 78 3.18 0.61 -11.88
C TRP A 78 3.36 -0.80 -11.34
N ARG A 79 2.24 -1.46 -10.97
CA ARG A 79 2.25 -2.85 -10.51
C ARG A 79 2.78 -3.80 -11.59
N LYS A 80 2.31 -3.67 -12.84
CA LYS A 80 2.82 -4.44 -13.99
C LYS A 80 4.31 -4.22 -14.22
N GLU A 81 4.80 -3.08 -13.87
CA GLU A 81 6.20 -2.70 -13.98
C GLU A 81 7.04 -3.11 -12.76
N GLY A 82 6.48 -3.81 -11.79
CA GLY A 82 7.19 -4.40 -10.66
C GLY A 82 7.15 -3.59 -9.37
N LEU A 83 6.30 -2.55 -9.25
CA LEU A 83 6.09 -1.84 -7.99
C LEU A 83 5.41 -2.76 -6.98
N LEU A 84 5.96 -2.84 -5.77
CA LEU A 84 5.35 -3.50 -4.61
C LEU A 84 4.57 -2.50 -3.76
N LEU A 85 3.61 -3.01 -2.97
CA LEU A 85 2.73 -2.16 -2.17
C LEU A 85 2.75 -2.56 -0.70
N GLN A 86 3.01 -1.58 0.18
CA GLN A 86 2.88 -1.74 1.62
C GLN A 86 1.70 -0.94 2.13
N CYS A 87 0.65 -1.59 2.62
CA CYS A 87 -0.45 -0.92 3.29
C CYS A 87 -0.20 -0.74 4.79
N ASN A 88 -0.79 0.28 5.39
CA ASN A 88 -0.74 0.44 6.84
C ASN A 88 -1.68 -0.55 7.54
N ALA A 89 -1.18 -1.25 8.54
CA ALA A 89 -1.99 -2.16 9.38
C ALA A 89 -3.18 -1.42 10.01
N GLY A 90 -2.97 -0.19 10.46
CA GLY A 90 -4.01 0.67 10.99
C GLY A 90 -5.10 1.05 9.99
N SER A 91 -4.83 1.02 8.68
CA SER A 91 -5.85 1.25 7.65
C SER A 91 -6.87 0.12 7.63
N PHE A 92 -6.45 -1.13 7.76
CA PHE A 92 -7.36 -2.28 7.86
C PHE A 92 -8.26 -2.19 9.09
N ALA A 93 -7.72 -1.72 10.21
CA ALA A 93 -8.44 -1.49 11.46
C ALA A 93 -9.31 -0.22 11.47
N GLY A 94 -9.28 0.61 10.41
CA GLY A 94 -10.06 1.84 10.32
C GLY A 94 -9.46 3.06 11.02
N ARG A 95 -8.23 2.97 11.55
CA ARG A 95 -7.56 4.05 12.30
C ARG A 95 -7.28 5.30 11.46
N PHE A 96 -7.22 5.17 10.12
CA PHE A 96 -7.01 6.27 9.16
C PHE A 96 -8.28 6.68 8.42
N GLY A 97 -9.45 6.31 8.96
CA GLY A 97 -10.76 6.63 8.43
C GLY A 97 -11.28 5.63 7.41
N GLU A 98 -12.59 5.73 7.12
CA GLU A 98 -13.29 4.75 6.28
C GLU A 98 -12.78 4.69 4.83
N SER A 99 -12.33 5.82 4.28
CA SER A 99 -11.82 5.85 2.90
C SER A 99 -10.57 5.00 2.76
N ALA A 100 -9.59 5.17 3.67
CA ALA A 100 -8.38 4.36 3.70
C ALA A 100 -8.69 2.89 3.98
N GLN A 101 -9.62 2.60 4.90
CA GLN A 101 -10.02 1.23 5.19
C GLN A 101 -10.65 0.53 3.98
N ARG A 102 -11.56 1.20 3.27
CA ARG A 102 -12.17 0.66 2.05
C ARG A 102 -11.12 0.43 0.96
N ALA A 103 -10.18 1.37 0.80
CA ALA A 103 -9.10 1.25 -0.16
C ALA A 103 -8.15 0.08 0.18
N ALA A 104 -7.73 -0.06 1.44
CA ALA A 104 -6.90 -1.18 1.89
C ALA A 104 -7.57 -2.54 1.64
N LYS A 105 -8.85 -2.66 1.99
CA LYS A 105 -9.64 -3.87 1.73
C LYS A 105 -9.82 -4.15 0.23
N LEU A 106 -9.97 -3.12 -0.60
CA LEU A 106 -10.03 -3.27 -2.06
C LEU A 106 -8.71 -3.81 -2.60
N LEU A 107 -7.57 -3.24 -2.18
CA LEU A 107 -6.24 -3.70 -2.59
C LEU A 107 -5.99 -5.15 -2.15
N LEU A 108 -6.36 -5.50 -0.91
CA LEU A 108 -6.21 -6.86 -0.39
C LEU A 108 -7.00 -7.90 -1.20
N ARG A 109 -8.27 -7.62 -1.51
CA ARG A 109 -9.12 -8.52 -2.31
C ARG A 109 -8.64 -8.73 -3.74
N ASN A 110 -7.82 -7.82 -4.23
CA ASN A 110 -7.20 -7.90 -5.54
C ASN A 110 -5.75 -8.40 -5.48
N HIS A 111 -5.30 -8.97 -4.35
CA HIS A 111 -3.95 -9.50 -4.15
C HIS A 111 -2.84 -8.47 -4.42
N LEU A 112 -3.14 -7.19 -4.22
CA LEU A 112 -2.19 -6.09 -4.44
C LEU A 112 -1.39 -5.70 -3.20
N VAL A 113 -1.70 -6.25 -2.03
CA VAL A 113 -0.96 -5.97 -0.79
C VAL A 113 0.19 -6.95 -0.68
N ASP A 114 1.42 -6.43 -0.71
CA ASP A 114 2.63 -7.25 -0.53
C ASP A 114 3.11 -7.25 0.91
N PHE A 115 2.89 -6.15 1.62
CA PHE A 115 3.33 -5.96 3.00
C PHE A 115 2.29 -5.19 3.81
N ILE A 116 2.35 -5.34 5.13
CA ILE A 116 1.80 -4.35 6.05
C ILE A 116 2.90 -3.71 6.88
N GLY A 117 2.71 -2.43 7.21
CA GLY A 117 3.57 -1.65 8.09
C GLY A 117 2.77 -0.97 9.19
N SER A 118 3.42 -0.66 10.31
CA SER A 118 2.79 0.08 11.40
C SER A 118 2.66 1.56 11.07
N ASP A 119 3.57 2.10 10.26
CA ASP A 119 3.72 3.54 10.03
C ASP A 119 3.83 4.29 11.38
N ALA A 120 4.64 3.71 12.29
CA ALA A 120 4.77 4.17 13.66
C ALA A 120 5.55 5.50 13.73
N HIS A 121 4.97 6.48 14.43
CA HIS A 121 5.57 7.80 14.64
C HIS A 121 5.64 8.19 16.11
N ARG A 122 4.97 7.45 16.99
CA ARG A 122 4.85 7.74 18.42
C ARG A 122 4.77 6.46 19.22
N ALA A 123 5.13 6.51 20.48
CA ALA A 123 5.02 5.37 21.38
C ALA A 123 3.55 5.01 21.73
N VAL A 124 2.63 5.95 21.58
CA VAL A 124 1.20 5.76 21.87
C VAL A 124 0.36 6.25 20.69
N GLY A 125 -0.60 5.46 20.27
CA GLY A 125 -1.59 5.77 19.22
C GLY A 125 -1.16 5.45 17.79
N ARG A 126 0.08 5.76 17.40
CA ARG A 126 0.73 5.31 16.16
C ARG A 126 1.98 4.52 16.53
N ASP A 127 1.78 3.46 17.28
CA ASP A 127 2.78 2.52 17.76
C ASP A 127 3.09 1.44 16.72
N THR A 128 3.92 0.48 17.10
CA THR A 128 4.33 -0.63 16.24
C THR A 128 3.36 -1.80 16.21
N ASP A 129 2.23 -1.72 16.91
CA ASP A 129 1.26 -2.83 16.99
C ASP A 129 0.46 -2.98 15.70
N MET A 130 0.70 -4.09 15.01
CA MET A 130 0.04 -4.46 13.75
C MET A 130 -0.99 -5.59 13.91
N ARG A 131 -1.21 -6.09 15.14
CA ARG A 131 -2.03 -7.29 15.39
C ARG A 131 -3.45 -7.16 14.89
N GLU A 132 -4.10 -6.03 15.11
CA GLU A 132 -5.47 -5.78 14.68
C GLU A 132 -5.58 -5.79 13.14
N GLY A 133 -4.66 -5.13 12.44
CA GLY A 133 -4.61 -5.15 10.97
C GLY A 133 -4.35 -6.55 10.41
N ALA A 134 -3.42 -7.28 10.99
CA ALA A 134 -3.13 -8.67 10.62
C ALA A 134 -4.33 -9.59 10.84
N GLN A 135 -5.09 -9.38 11.92
CA GLN A 135 -6.32 -10.13 12.19
C GLN A 135 -7.37 -9.88 11.09
N VAL A 136 -7.59 -8.62 10.72
CA VAL A 136 -8.52 -8.28 9.63
C VAL A 136 -8.10 -8.91 8.29
N ILE A 137 -6.79 -8.92 7.99
CA ILE A 137 -6.27 -9.57 6.77
C ILE A 137 -6.54 -11.08 6.82
N ARG A 138 -6.30 -11.73 7.95
CA ARG A 138 -6.56 -13.15 8.15
C ARG A 138 -8.04 -13.50 7.93
N GLU A 139 -8.94 -12.68 8.44
CA GLU A 139 -10.39 -12.87 8.30
C GLU A 139 -10.87 -12.67 6.86
N LEU A 140 -10.29 -11.71 6.12
CA LEU A 140 -10.73 -11.36 4.77
C LEU A 140 -10.08 -12.19 3.67
N ALA A 141 -8.82 -12.58 3.85
CA ALA A 141 -8.01 -13.22 2.81
C ALA A 141 -7.43 -14.59 3.22
N GLY A 142 -7.64 -15.00 4.46
CA GLY A 142 -7.18 -16.30 4.98
C GLY A 142 -5.77 -16.29 5.54
N GLU A 143 -5.40 -17.39 6.21
CA GLU A 143 -4.12 -17.53 6.92
C GLU A 143 -2.92 -17.52 5.99
N ALA A 144 -3.02 -18.13 4.80
CA ALA A 144 -1.93 -18.20 3.84
C ALA A 144 -1.53 -16.81 3.35
N GLU A 145 -2.51 -15.98 2.99
CA GLU A 145 -2.28 -14.62 2.52
C GLU A 145 -1.76 -13.71 3.66
N CYS A 146 -2.31 -13.85 4.85
CA CYS A 146 -1.80 -13.15 6.03
C CYS A 146 -0.34 -13.49 6.29
N ARG A 147 0.05 -14.76 6.20
CA ARG A 147 1.44 -15.21 6.36
C ARG A 147 2.34 -14.64 5.27
N ARG A 148 1.90 -14.67 4.01
CA ARG A 148 2.64 -14.10 2.87
C ARG A 148 2.98 -12.63 3.11
N ILE A 149 1.97 -11.83 3.49
CA ILE A 149 2.07 -10.38 3.68
C ILE A 149 2.88 -10.02 4.94
N CYS A 150 2.64 -10.74 6.05
CA CYS A 150 3.19 -10.35 7.35
C CYS A 150 4.54 -11.00 7.67
N LYS A 151 4.92 -12.06 6.96
CA LYS A 151 6.12 -12.85 7.28
C LYS A 151 6.97 -13.16 6.05
N GLU A 152 6.44 -13.90 5.08
CA GLU A 152 7.24 -14.47 4.00
C GLU A 152 7.83 -13.38 3.08
N ASN A 153 7.04 -12.38 2.69
CA ASN A 153 7.55 -11.27 1.89
C ASN A 153 8.56 -10.40 2.65
N PRO A 154 8.32 -9.99 3.91
CA PRO A 154 9.36 -9.32 4.71
C PRO A 154 10.65 -10.12 4.84
N GLU A 155 10.58 -11.43 5.09
CA GLU A 155 11.75 -12.30 5.15
C GLU A 155 12.52 -12.32 3.81
N ARG A 156 11.82 -12.35 2.67
CA ARG A 156 12.43 -12.27 1.33
C ARG A 156 13.15 -10.93 1.11
N VAL A 157 12.54 -9.82 1.53
CA VAL A 157 13.19 -8.49 1.45
C VAL A 157 14.49 -8.48 2.24
N VAL A 158 14.45 -8.92 3.49
CA VAL A 158 15.64 -8.98 4.36
C VAL A 158 16.71 -9.89 3.78
N ALA A 159 16.33 -10.99 3.15
CA ALA A 159 17.24 -11.93 2.50
C ALA A 159 17.74 -11.46 1.11
N GLY A 160 17.26 -10.33 0.59
CA GLY A 160 17.56 -9.90 -0.78
C GLY A 160 17.01 -10.83 -1.86
N ALA A 161 16.02 -11.66 -1.52
CA ALA A 161 15.38 -12.59 -2.45
C ALA A 161 14.27 -11.87 -3.24
N ARG A 162 14.13 -12.25 -4.53
CA ARG A 162 13.12 -11.63 -5.40
C ARG A 162 11.71 -12.01 -4.97
N ILE A 163 10.82 -11.01 -5.00
CA ILE A 163 9.38 -11.17 -4.85
C ILE A 163 8.76 -11.08 -6.25
N GLU A 164 8.06 -12.12 -6.65
CA GLU A 164 7.32 -12.14 -7.91
C GLU A 164 6.03 -11.33 -7.77
N VAL A 165 5.75 -10.52 -8.78
CA VAL A 165 4.58 -9.64 -8.83
C VAL A 165 3.56 -10.24 -9.78
N GLU A 166 2.40 -10.59 -9.26
CA GLU A 166 1.26 -10.92 -10.13
C GLU A 166 0.69 -9.63 -10.75
N ALA A 167 0.69 -9.59 -12.09
CA ALA A 167 0.11 -8.49 -12.81
C ALA A 167 -1.40 -8.71 -12.97
N ILE A 168 -2.20 -7.77 -12.50
CA ILE A 168 -3.64 -7.74 -12.75
C ILE A 168 -3.97 -6.62 -13.75
N SER A 169 -4.94 -6.87 -14.61
CA SER A 169 -5.36 -5.90 -15.63
C SER A 169 -6.42 -4.92 -15.13
N GLU A 170 -7.21 -5.32 -14.14
CA GLU A 170 -8.37 -4.58 -13.66
C GLU A 170 -8.66 -4.88 -12.20
N LEU A 171 -9.09 -3.88 -11.43
CA LEU A 171 -9.55 -4.11 -10.06
C LEU A 171 -10.97 -4.68 -10.05
N VAL A 172 -11.14 -5.79 -9.39
CA VAL A 172 -12.47 -6.31 -9.05
C VAL A 172 -13.03 -5.43 -7.93
N ARG A 173 -13.94 -4.53 -8.28
CA ARG A 173 -14.71 -3.72 -7.32
C ARG A 173 -15.98 -4.49 -6.95
N GLU A 174 -16.31 -4.50 -5.67
CA GLU A 174 -17.63 -5.01 -5.28
C GLU A 174 -18.70 -4.25 -6.07
N LYS A 175 -19.56 -4.99 -6.77
CA LYS A 175 -20.79 -4.40 -7.32
C LYS A 175 -21.49 -3.73 -6.15
N LYS A 176 -21.86 -2.46 -6.29
CA LYS A 176 -22.62 -1.70 -5.29
C LYS A 176 -23.88 -2.53 -4.96
N GLY A 177 -23.76 -3.44 -4.01
CA GLY A 177 -24.78 -4.36 -3.61
C GLY A 177 -25.79 -3.62 -2.73
N PHE A 178 -26.96 -4.22 -2.57
CA PHE A 178 -28.13 -3.91 -1.76
C PHE A 178 -27.93 -2.95 -0.55
N TRP A 179 -26.79 -2.97 0.14
CA TRP A 179 -26.42 -2.11 1.27
C TRP A 179 -26.34 -0.62 0.94
N SER A 180 -26.00 -0.24 -0.30
CA SER A 180 -25.95 1.18 -0.69
C SER A 180 -27.36 1.79 -0.87
N ARG A 181 -28.40 0.97 -1.00
CA ARG A 181 -29.80 1.41 -1.03
C ARG A 181 -30.35 1.62 0.37
N LEU A 182 -29.98 0.80 1.35
CA LEU A 182 -30.40 0.92 2.74
C LEU A 182 -29.86 2.21 3.37
N PHE A 183 -28.56 2.53 3.20
CA PHE A 183 -27.97 3.77 3.73
C PHE A 183 -28.50 5.05 3.08
N ARG A 184 -28.99 5.02 1.83
CA ARG A 184 -29.67 6.19 1.23
C ARG A 184 -31.07 6.41 1.79
N GLN A 185 -31.71 5.39 2.31
CA GLN A 185 -33.02 5.50 2.91
C GLN A 185 -32.93 6.10 4.31
N ASP A 186 -31.94 5.72 5.09
CA ASP A 186 -31.70 6.26 6.43
C ASP A 186 -31.33 7.75 6.41
N ILE A 187 -30.50 8.20 5.45
CA ILE A 187 -30.17 9.63 5.29
C ILE A 187 -31.39 10.44 4.88
N ARG A 188 -32.26 9.94 4.02
CA ARG A 188 -33.52 10.63 3.64
C ARG A 188 -34.49 10.71 4.82
N ASN A 189 -34.62 9.66 5.62
CA ASN A 189 -35.47 9.62 6.79
C ASN A 189 -34.95 10.56 7.88
N TYR A 190 -33.63 10.67 8.07
CA TYR A 190 -33.00 11.60 9.01
C TYR A 190 -33.20 13.07 8.62
N ILE A 191 -33.15 13.41 7.33
CA ILE A 191 -33.41 14.78 6.84
C ILE A 191 -34.90 15.12 6.93
N SER A 192 -35.80 14.15 6.68
CA SER A 192 -37.26 14.37 6.72
C SER A 192 -37.84 14.49 8.13
N SER A 193 -37.12 14.04 9.15
CA SER A 193 -37.54 14.15 10.56
C SER A 193 -37.13 15.47 11.25
N ARG A 194 -36.48 16.39 10.53
CA ARG A 194 -36.01 17.71 11.02
C ARG A 194 -36.66 18.90 10.32
N ASN A 195 -37.69 18.69 9.51
CA ASN A 195 -38.59 19.71 8.98
C ASN A 195 -39.99 19.58 9.68
#